data_ba6dadb6bd153926fa24d51b1d145725
#
_entry.id   ba6dadb6bd153926fa24d51b1d145725
#
_cell.length_a   1.000
_cell.length_b   1.000
_cell.length_c   1.000
_cell.angle_alpha   90.00
_cell.angle_beta   90.00
_cell.angle_gamma   90.00
#
_symmetry.space_group_name_H-M   'P 1'
#
loop_
_entity.id
_entity.type
_entity.pdbx_description
1 polymer ?
#
loop_
_entity_poly.entity_id
_entity_poly.type
_entity_poly.pdbx_seq_one_letter_code
_entity_poly.pdbx_strand_id
1 'polypeptide(L)'
;MSYGTFARLVRDPALPFGKRVSKLRSCVQLYRPLGFHATLDFLESRAGHFQRDEDALLRALAELDASRAAWHRELHAYALVRRAAKRAGQRTPRRDERNPHLCDRWHAAPREGALHAVRFAHRRLAGPAAPGLDHLVATCLAGGGRLDGEGLAALAAHRSALLDDRSAAEYQDAAAWRRANAELTLCRRLSLAAELSHPTVP
;
A
#
# COMPACT_ATOMS: atom_id res chain seq x y z
N MET A 1 -9.54 -17.21 13.11
CA MET A 1 -9.25 -16.21 14.16
C MET A 1 -9.30 -14.81 13.55
N SER A 2 -9.72 -13.80 14.32
CA SER A 2 -9.88 -12.41 13.85
C SER A 2 -8.62 -11.57 14.12
N TYR A 3 -8.53 -10.41 13.47
CA TYR A 3 -7.49 -9.42 13.75
C TYR A 3 -7.42 -9.06 15.25
N GLY A 4 -8.57 -8.75 15.87
CA GLY A 4 -8.63 -8.39 17.30
C GLY A 4 -8.15 -9.51 18.23
N THR A 5 -8.37 -10.78 17.86
CA THR A 5 -7.83 -11.91 18.60
C THR A 5 -6.30 -11.93 18.56
N PHE A 6 -5.70 -11.75 17.36
CA PHE A 6 -4.25 -11.71 17.24
C PHE A 6 -3.64 -10.48 17.92
N ALA A 7 -4.27 -9.31 17.80
CA ALA A 7 -3.81 -8.08 18.46
C ALA A 7 -3.78 -8.21 19.99
N ARG A 8 -4.77 -8.90 20.61
CA ARG A 8 -4.73 -9.23 22.05
C ARG A 8 -3.54 -10.12 22.39
N LEU A 9 -3.27 -11.16 21.58
CA LEU A 9 -2.14 -12.07 21.81
C LEU A 9 -0.77 -11.38 21.62
N VAL A 10 -0.66 -10.34 20.80
CA VAL A 10 0.55 -9.51 20.73
C VAL A 10 0.79 -8.76 22.04
N ARG A 11 -0.27 -8.28 22.70
CA ARG A 11 -0.19 -7.53 23.96
C ARG A 11 -0.05 -8.41 25.21
N ASP A 12 -0.25 -9.72 25.08
CA ASP A 12 -0.22 -10.64 26.20
C ASP A 12 1.22 -10.94 26.65
N PRO A 13 1.68 -10.41 27.80
CA PRO A 13 3.05 -10.63 28.25
C PRO A 13 3.29 -12.07 28.76
N ALA A 14 2.24 -12.85 29.00
CA ALA A 14 2.36 -14.26 29.38
C ALA A 14 2.81 -15.14 28.20
N LEU A 15 2.67 -14.64 26.94
CA LEU A 15 3.14 -15.37 25.77
C LEU A 15 4.63 -15.11 25.52
N PRO A 16 5.40 -16.14 25.12
CA PRO A 16 6.79 -15.96 24.70
C PRO A 16 6.91 -14.92 23.59
N PHE A 17 7.93 -14.05 23.66
CA PHE A 17 8.14 -12.92 22.75
C PHE A 17 8.04 -13.33 21.26
N GLY A 18 8.73 -14.40 20.84
CA GLY A 18 8.68 -14.89 19.45
C GLY A 18 7.26 -15.31 19.00
N LYS A 19 6.42 -15.78 19.93
CA LYS A 19 5.00 -16.07 19.61
C LYS A 19 4.22 -14.78 19.40
N ARG A 20 4.47 -13.73 20.20
CA ARG A 20 3.85 -12.41 20.05
C ARG A 20 4.23 -11.76 18.72
N VAL A 21 5.51 -11.83 18.31
CA VAL A 21 5.98 -11.40 16.98
C VAL A 21 5.24 -12.14 15.87
N SER A 22 5.08 -13.45 15.99
CA SER A 22 4.28 -14.25 15.03
C SER A 22 2.83 -13.79 14.94
N LYS A 23 2.22 -13.35 16.08
CA LYS A 23 0.85 -12.82 16.09
C LYS A 23 0.74 -11.45 15.43
N LEU A 24 1.77 -10.57 15.54
CA LEU A 24 1.82 -9.34 14.76
C LEU A 24 1.83 -9.63 13.25
N ARG A 25 2.63 -10.61 12.79
CA ARG A 25 2.61 -11.05 11.39
C ARG A 25 1.23 -11.55 10.97
N SER A 26 0.49 -12.23 11.86
CA SER A 26 -0.88 -12.65 11.60
C SER A 26 -1.85 -11.46 11.51
N CYS A 27 -1.64 -10.39 12.31
CA CYS A 27 -2.38 -9.13 12.15
C CYS A 27 -2.13 -8.53 10.76
N VAL A 28 -0.86 -8.47 10.33
CA VAL A 28 -0.48 -7.96 9.00
C VAL A 28 -1.06 -8.83 7.89
N GLN A 29 -1.16 -10.16 8.06
CA GLN A 29 -1.82 -11.03 7.07
C GLN A 29 -3.29 -10.67 6.84
N LEU A 30 -3.99 -10.25 7.90
CA LEU A 30 -5.41 -9.87 7.83
C LEU A 30 -5.65 -8.40 7.43
N TYR A 31 -4.68 -7.52 7.68
CA TYR A 31 -4.71 -6.12 7.30
C TYR A 31 -3.33 -5.71 6.74
N ARG A 32 -3.21 -5.68 5.43
CA ARG A 32 -1.94 -5.47 4.70
C ARG A 32 -2.04 -4.33 3.67
N PRO A 33 -2.22 -3.08 4.10
CA PRO A 33 -2.53 -1.95 3.22
C PRO A 33 -1.46 -1.64 2.17
N LEU A 34 -0.21 -1.98 2.42
CA LEU A 34 0.88 -1.80 1.46
C LEU A 34 1.29 -3.13 0.77
N GLY A 35 0.61 -4.24 1.08
CA GLY A 35 1.04 -5.61 0.83
C GLY A 35 1.84 -6.15 2.02
N PHE A 36 1.90 -7.49 2.17
CA PHE A 36 2.43 -8.12 3.40
C PHE A 36 3.85 -7.66 3.77
N HIS A 37 4.79 -7.79 2.85
CA HIS A 37 6.19 -7.45 3.12
C HIS A 37 6.43 -5.95 3.26
N ALA A 38 5.79 -5.12 2.40
CA ALA A 38 5.91 -3.67 2.49
C ALA A 38 5.29 -3.12 3.78
N THR A 39 4.19 -3.75 4.28
CA THR A 39 3.60 -3.38 5.56
C THR A 39 4.55 -3.70 6.72
N LEU A 40 5.20 -4.86 6.74
CA LEU A 40 6.19 -5.20 7.77
C LEU A 40 7.40 -4.27 7.73
N ASP A 41 7.94 -3.98 6.54
CA ASP A 41 9.06 -3.05 6.34
C ASP A 41 8.70 -1.62 6.79
N PHE A 42 7.47 -1.18 6.52
CA PHE A 42 6.97 0.11 7.00
C PHE A 42 6.83 0.16 8.52
N LEU A 43 6.30 -0.88 9.13
CA LEU A 43 6.22 -0.98 10.59
C LEU A 43 7.61 -0.96 11.24
N GLU A 44 8.58 -1.65 10.66
CA GLU A 44 9.95 -1.65 11.16
C GLU A 44 10.60 -0.28 11.03
N SER A 45 10.35 0.45 9.94
CA SER A 45 10.85 1.82 9.76
C SER A 45 10.24 2.83 10.74
N ARG A 46 9.00 2.59 11.21
CA ARG A 46 8.27 3.49 12.12
C ARG A 46 8.49 3.15 13.61
N ALA A 47 8.47 1.88 13.92
CA ALA A 47 8.48 1.40 15.30
C ALA A 47 9.87 0.92 15.78
N GLY A 48 10.80 0.67 14.86
CA GLY A 48 12.09 0.05 15.15
C GLY A 48 12.04 -1.48 14.98
N HIS A 49 13.09 -2.15 15.44
CA HIS A 49 13.27 -3.61 15.27
C HIS A 49 12.32 -4.46 16.12
N PHE A 50 11.05 -4.45 15.80
CA PHE A 50 9.98 -5.14 16.54
C PHE A 50 10.19 -6.67 16.67
N GLN A 51 11.14 -7.24 15.95
CA GLN A 51 11.49 -8.67 16.07
C GLN A 51 12.47 -8.94 17.23
N ARG A 52 13.04 -7.90 17.83
CA ARG A 52 14.07 -7.99 18.88
C ARG A 52 13.76 -7.15 20.11
N ASP A 53 12.84 -6.20 19.99
CA ASP A 53 12.49 -5.23 21.01
C ASP A 53 10.96 -5.28 21.26
N GLU A 54 10.59 -5.48 22.52
CA GLU A 54 9.19 -5.60 22.94
C GLU A 54 8.44 -4.27 22.80
N ASP A 55 9.06 -3.16 23.16
CA ASP A 55 8.45 -1.84 23.03
C ASP A 55 8.23 -1.51 21.54
N ALA A 56 9.19 -1.85 20.67
CA ALA A 56 9.02 -1.72 19.23
C ALA A 56 7.89 -2.61 18.71
N LEU A 57 7.71 -3.83 19.25
CA LEU A 57 6.61 -4.71 18.89
C LEU A 57 5.24 -4.07 19.22
N LEU A 58 5.13 -3.48 20.40
CA LEU A 58 3.91 -2.81 20.82
C LEU A 58 3.63 -1.53 20.02
N ARG A 59 4.68 -0.74 19.73
CA ARG A 59 4.57 0.43 18.83
C ARG A 59 4.14 0.01 17.43
N ALA A 60 4.72 -1.05 16.87
CA ALA A 60 4.32 -1.57 15.55
C ALA A 60 2.85 -1.98 15.51
N LEU A 61 2.36 -2.65 16.55
CA LEU A 61 0.94 -2.97 16.65
C LEU A 61 0.07 -1.71 16.75
N ALA A 62 0.49 -0.70 17.54
CA ALA A 62 -0.25 0.55 17.68
C ALA A 62 -0.36 1.32 16.35
N GLU A 63 0.72 1.39 15.58
CA GLU A 63 0.73 1.97 14.22
C GLU A 63 -0.24 1.23 13.29
N LEU A 64 -0.23 -0.10 13.32
CA LEU A 64 -1.12 -0.92 12.50
C LEU A 64 -2.59 -0.73 12.89
N ASP A 65 -2.87 -0.69 14.21
CA ASP A 65 -4.22 -0.44 14.75
C ASP A 65 -4.72 0.96 14.35
N ALA A 66 -3.89 1.99 14.44
CA ALA A 66 -4.23 3.36 14.05
C ALA A 66 -4.62 3.44 12.56
N SER A 67 -3.82 2.80 11.70
CA SER A 67 -4.12 2.74 10.27
C SER A 67 -5.42 1.98 9.98
N ARG A 68 -5.63 0.85 10.65
CA ARG A 68 -6.85 0.06 10.50
C ARG A 68 -8.08 0.80 11.02
N ALA A 69 -7.97 1.52 12.12
CA ALA A 69 -9.06 2.34 12.64
C ALA A 69 -9.43 3.48 11.68
N ALA A 70 -8.44 4.12 11.06
CA ALA A 70 -8.67 5.13 10.02
C ALA A 70 -9.41 4.53 8.82
N TRP A 71 -9.01 3.35 8.36
CA TRP A 71 -9.70 2.64 7.28
C TRP A 71 -11.17 2.35 7.63
N HIS A 72 -11.45 1.87 8.84
CA HIS A 72 -12.84 1.63 9.27
C HIS A 72 -13.68 2.91 9.32
N ARG A 73 -13.09 4.06 9.71
CA ARG A 73 -13.79 5.35 9.64
C ARG A 73 -14.14 5.74 8.21
N GLU A 74 -13.22 5.55 7.25
CA GLU A 74 -13.47 5.80 5.83
C GLU A 74 -14.59 4.88 5.29
N LEU A 75 -14.56 3.58 5.62
CA LEU A 75 -15.62 2.64 5.25
C LEU A 75 -16.99 3.06 5.78
N HIS A 76 -17.04 3.50 7.03
CA HIS A 76 -18.29 3.96 7.63
C HIS A 76 -18.81 5.23 6.94
N ALA A 77 -17.94 6.22 6.73
CA ALA A 77 -18.29 7.46 6.03
C ALA A 77 -18.81 7.17 4.61
N TYR A 78 -18.11 6.32 3.87
CA TYR A 78 -18.55 5.88 2.54
C TYR A 78 -19.92 5.20 2.57
N ALA A 79 -20.15 4.30 3.53
CA ALA A 79 -21.45 3.63 3.65
C ALA A 79 -22.61 4.62 3.88
N LEU A 80 -22.38 5.69 4.66
CA LEU A 80 -23.36 6.76 4.86
C LEU A 80 -23.66 7.51 3.57
N VAL A 81 -22.62 7.94 2.85
CA VAL A 81 -22.73 8.62 1.54
C VAL A 81 -23.50 7.74 0.54
N ARG A 82 -23.13 6.45 0.44
CA ARG A 82 -23.81 5.52 -0.47
C ARG A 82 -25.25 5.28 -0.12
N ARG A 83 -25.61 5.24 1.17
CA ARG A 83 -27.02 5.15 1.60
C ARG A 83 -27.82 6.37 1.17
N ALA A 84 -27.26 7.58 1.33
CA ALA A 84 -27.89 8.81 0.90
C ALA A 84 -28.08 8.85 -0.63
N ALA A 85 -27.03 8.54 -1.39
CA ALA A 85 -27.07 8.47 -2.85
C ALA A 85 -28.12 7.49 -3.37
N LYS A 86 -28.21 6.27 -2.76
CA LYS A 86 -29.24 5.28 -3.11
C LYS A 86 -30.65 5.77 -2.87
N ARG A 87 -30.90 6.52 -1.77
CA ARG A 87 -32.20 7.13 -1.50
C ARG A 87 -32.56 8.20 -2.53
N ALA A 88 -31.56 8.91 -3.06
CA ALA A 88 -31.69 9.87 -4.15
C ALA A 88 -31.75 9.25 -5.56
N GLY A 89 -31.87 7.92 -5.67
CA GLY A 89 -31.99 7.20 -6.95
C GLY A 89 -30.67 6.78 -7.59
N GLN A 90 -29.52 7.20 -7.06
CA GLN A 90 -28.20 6.83 -7.59
C GLN A 90 -27.77 5.45 -7.09
N ARG A 91 -28.16 4.40 -7.80
CA ARG A 91 -27.91 3.00 -7.35
C ARG A 91 -26.44 2.57 -7.52
N THR A 92 -25.77 2.99 -8.58
CA THR A 92 -24.37 2.65 -8.86
C THR A 92 -23.41 3.74 -8.35
N PRO A 93 -22.20 3.40 -7.83
CA PRO A 93 -21.17 4.37 -7.58
C PRO A 93 -20.78 5.13 -8.85
N ARG A 94 -20.31 6.37 -8.72
CA ARG A 94 -19.72 7.08 -9.85
C ARG A 94 -18.40 6.41 -10.25
N ARG A 95 -18.01 6.56 -11.52
CA ARG A 95 -16.80 5.94 -12.06
C ARG A 95 -15.51 6.47 -11.39
N ASP A 96 -15.55 7.72 -10.97
CA ASP A 96 -14.47 8.43 -10.26
C ASP A 96 -14.51 8.22 -8.73
N GLU A 97 -15.57 7.57 -8.23
CA GLU A 97 -15.74 7.31 -6.80
C GLU A 97 -14.76 6.24 -6.33
N ARG A 98 -13.82 6.64 -5.46
CA ARG A 98 -12.84 5.70 -4.91
C ARG A 98 -13.53 4.64 -4.06
N ASN A 99 -13.23 3.37 -4.35
CA ASN A 99 -13.72 2.25 -3.55
C ASN A 99 -12.88 2.08 -2.27
N PRO A 100 -13.40 2.45 -1.08
CA PRO A 100 -12.64 2.36 0.16
C PRO A 100 -12.46 0.92 0.67
N HIS A 101 -13.16 -0.05 0.07
CA HIS A 101 -12.92 -1.47 0.36
C HIS A 101 -11.58 -1.96 -0.19
N LEU A 102 -10.97 -1.24 -1.14
CA LEU A 102 -9.61 -1.48 -1.56
C LEU A 102 -8.65 -1.01 -0.45
N CYS A 103 -8.15 -1.95 0.33
CA CYS A 103 -7.13 -1.69 1.34
C CYS A 103 -5.76 -1.61 0.64
N ASP A 104 -5.47 -0.47 -0.01
CA ASP A 104 -4.33 -0.26 -0.90
C ASP A 104 -3.33 0.79 -0.43
N ARG A 105 -3.62 1.45 0.72
CA ARG A 105 -2.80 2.52 1.31
C ARG A 105 -2.74 2.45 2.83
N TRP A 106 -1.72 3.10 3.41
CA TRP A 106 -1.65 3.31 4.86
C TRP A 106 -2.60 4.43 5.27
N HIS A 107 -3.71 4.09 5.92
CA HIS A 107 -4.84 5.02 6.13
C HIS A 107 -4.57 6.09 7.21
N ALA A 108 -3.67 5.85 8.19
CA ALA A 108 -3.33 6.85 9.20
C ALA A 108 -2.37 7.94 8.66
N ALA A 109 -1.51 7.60 7.70
CA ALA A 109 -0.57 8.50 7.06
C ALA A 109 -0.44 8.13 5.57
N PRO A 110 -1.45 8.43 4.73
CA PRO A 110 -1.54 7.87 3.37
C PRO A 110 -0.36 8.23 2.48
N ARG A 111 0.12 9.48 2.54
CA ARG A 111 1.26 9.96 1.75
C ARG A 111 2.56 9.26 2.14
N GLU A 112 2.85 9.17 3.43
CA GLU A 112 4.06 8.49 3.93
C GLU A 112 4.08 7.01 3.55
N GLY A 113 2.95 6.33 3.75
CA GLY A 113 2.79 4.93 3.37
C GLY A 113 2.98 4.70 1.86
N ALA A 114 2.46 5.62 1.02
CA ALA A 114 2.62 5.54 -0.43
C ALA A 114 4.08 5.71 -0.85
N LEU A 115 4.78 6.71 -0.32
CA LEU A 115 6.21 6.93 -0.58
C LEU A 115 7.07 5.75 -0.11
N HIS A 116 6.75 5.18 1.05
CA HIS A 116 7.42 3.98 1.53
C HIS A 116 7.18 2.79 0.58
N ALA A 117 5.94 2.60 0.13
CA ALA A 117 5.59 1.53 -0.80
C ALA A 117 6.30 1.67 -2.15
N VAL A 118 6.52 2.90 -2.65
CA VAL A 118 7.35 3.17 -3.84
C VAL A 118 8.79 2.76 -3.59
N ARG A 119 9.43 3.23 -2.50
CA ARG A 119 10.81 2.85 -2.14
C ARG A 119 10.96 1.34 -1.99
N PHE A 120 10.02 0.70 -1.31
CA PHE A 120 10.03 -0.75 -1.09
C PHE A 120 9.93 -1.52 -2.41
N ALA A 121 8.98 -1.17 -3.28
CA ALA A 121 8.78 -1.83 -4.57
C ALA A 121 10.02 -1.65 -5.46
N HIS A 122 10.60 -0.44 -5.51
CA HIS A 122 11.79 -0.14 -6.27
C HIS A 122 13.01 -0.97 -5.82
N ARG A 123 13.29 -1.03 -4.50
CA ARG A 123 14.39 -1.85 -3.95
C ARG A 123 14.23 -3.35 -4.21
N ARG A 124 13.03 -3.81 -4.48
CA ARG A 124 12.74 -5.23 -4.71
C ARG A 124 12.72 -5.64 -6.18
N LEU A 125 12.98 -4.72 -7.09
CA LEU A 125 13.18 -5.07 -8.48
C LEU A 125 14.43 -5.96 -8.61
N ALA A 126 14.31 -7.02 -9.37
CA ALA A 126 15.44 -7.88 -9.72
C ALA A 126 16.25 -7.22 -10.86
N GLY A 127 17.24 -6.43 -10.50
CA GLY A 127 18.05 -5.65 -11.43
C GLY A 127 17.55 -4.20 -11.60
N PRO A 128 18.23 -3.39 -12.43
CA PRO A 128 17.84 -2.01 -12.68
C PRO A 128 16.45 -1.95 -13.31
N ALA A 129 15.64 -1.00 -12.88
CA ALA A 129 14.40 -0.67 -13.57
C ALA A 129 14.69 -0.13 -14.98
N ALA A 130 13.66 -0.08 -15.82
CA ALA A 130 13.80 0.65 -17.09
C ALA A 130 14.21 2.11 -16.80
N PRO A 131 15.15 2.71 -17.57
CA PRO A 131 15.73 4.02 -17.24
C PRO A 131 14.69 5.12 -16.97
N GLY A 132 13.62 5.15 -17.74
CA GLY A 132 12.52 6.09 -17.53
C GLY A 132 11.78 5.88 -16.20
N LEU A 133 11.66 4.62 -15.73
CA LEU A 133 10.99 4.30 -14.46
C LEU A 133 11.85 4.69 -13.26
N ASP A 134 13.17 4.51 -13.32
CA ASP A 134 14.10 4.99 -12.29
C ASP A 134 14.02 6.52 -12.12
N HIS A 135 13.97 7.26 -13.22
CA HIS A 135 13.79 8.72 -13.21
C HIS A 135 12.46 9.12 -12.55
N LEU A 136 11.36 8.47 -12.91
CA LEU A 136 10.05 8.72 -12.32
C LEU A 136 10.03 8.43 -10.81
N VAL A 137 10.70 7.36 -10.36
CA VAL A 137 10.86 7.07 -8.92
C VAL A 137 11.63 8.18 -8.23
N ALA A 138 12.77 8.59 -8.77
CA ALA A 138 13.59 9.65 -8.18
C ALA A 138 12.81 10.98 -8.09
N THR A 139 12.13 11.38 -9.14
CA THR A 139 11.30 12.61 -9.20
C THR A 139 10.14 12.53 -8.19
N CYS A 140 9.41 11.42 -8.15
CA CYS A 140 8.33 11.20 -7.21
C CYS A 140 8.81 11.29 -5.76
N LEU A 141 9.92 10.65 -5.42
CA LEU A 141 10.45 10.66 -4.06
C LEU A 141 10.99 12.04 -3.66
N ALA A 142 11.70 12.74 -4.54
CA ALA A 142 12.18 14.10 -4.31
C ALA A 142 11.03 15.10 -4.17
N GLY A 143 9.98 14.97 -4.99
CA GLY A 143 8.77 15.79 -4.95
C GLY A 143 7.79 15.41 -3.81
N GLY A 144 8.15 14.45 -2.96
CA GLY A 144 7.27 13.96 -1.88
C GLY A 144 5.98 13.35 -2.39
N GLY A 145 6.04 12.62 -3.49
CA GLY A 145 4.92 11.96 -4.17
C GLY A 145 4.41 12.68 -5.40
N ARG A 146 4.80 13.92 -5.64
CA ARG A 146 4.31 14.70 -6.78
C ARG A 146 4.99 14.25 -8.09
N LEU A 147 4.18 14.14 -9.11
CA LEU A 147 4.60 14.05 -10.52
C LEU A 147 3.83 15.13 -11.28
N ASP A 148 4.49 15.82 -12.18
CA ASP A 148 3.84 16.76 -13.10
C ASP A 148 3.09 16.04 -14.23
N GLY A 149 2.50 16.80 -15.13
CA GLY A 149 1.72 16.26 -16.25
C GLY A 149 2.56 15.39 -17.20
N GLU A 150 3.82 15.75 -17.42
CA GLU A 150 4.74 14.97 -18.24
C GLU A 150 5.11 13.65 -17.56
N GLY A 151 5.44 13.68 -16.27
CA GLY A 151 5.74 12.49 -15.49
C GLY A 151 4.54 11.54 -15.39
N LEU A 152 3.31 12.06 -15.26
CA LEU A 152 2.09 11.25 -15.28
C LEU A 152 1.83 10.60 -16.64
N ALA A 153 2.06 11.33 -17.75
CA ALA A 153 1.94 10.80 -19.09
C ALA A 153 3.00 9.71 -19.37
N ALA A 154 4.25 9.96 -18.97
CA ALA A 154 5.33 8.98 -19.07
C ALA A 154 5.03 7.71 -18.25
N LEU A 155 4.51 7.85 -17.03
CA LEU A 155 4.10 6.72 -16.20
C LEU A 155 2.97 5.90 -16.85
N ALA A 156 2.00 6.57 -17.47
CA ALA A 156 0.90 5.91 -18.18
C ALA A 156 1.39 5.13 -19.41
N ALA A 157 2.28 5.74 -20.21
CA ALA A 157 2.88 5.10 -21.38
C ALA A 157 3.71 3.87 -20.97
N HIS A 158 4.55 4.01 -19.94
CA HIS A 158 5.36 2.90 -19.42
C HIS A 158 4.50 1.74 -18.92
N ARG A 159 3.41 2.05 -18.20
CA ARG A 159 2.45 1.04 -17.73
C ARG A 159 1.77 0.31 -18.88
N SER A 160 1.43 1.00 -19.98
CA SER A 160 0.83 0.36 -21.15
C SER A 160 1.80 -0.63 -21.79
N ALA A 161 3.04 -0.22 -22.06
CA ALA A 161 4.07 -1.09 -22.60
C ALA A 161 4.31 -2.34 -21.76
N LEU A 162 4.37 -2.19 -20.42
CA LEU A 162 4.52 -3.34 -19.51
C LEU A 162 3.32 -4.30 -19.53
N LEU A 163 2.12 -3.82 -19.79
CA LEU A 163 0.94 -4.70 -19.94
C LEU A 163 1.04 -5.54 -21.19
N ASP A 164 1.51 -4.96 -22.29
CA ASP A 164 1.73 -5.66 -23.56
C ASP A 164 2.84 -6.69 -23.42
N ASP A 165 4.00 -6.31 -22.84
CA ASP A 165 5.12 -7.21 -22.57
C ASP A 165 4.73 -8.37 -21.65
N ARG A 166 3.96 -8.09 -20.60
CA ARG A 166 3.47 -9.14 -19.69
C ARG A 166 2.58 -10.14 -20.40
N SER A 167 1.68 -9.66 -21.26
CA SER A 167 0.79 -10.52 -22.02
C SER A 167 1.55 -11.41 -23.01
N ALA A 168 2.60 -10.86 -23.63
CA ALA A 168 3.47 -11.61 -24.51
C ALA A 168 4.30 -12.69 -23.78
N ALA A 169 4.76 -12.36 -22.55
CA ALA A 169 5.62 -13.25 -21.74
C ALA A 169 4.85 -14.35 -20.98
N GLU A 170 3.52 -14.22 -20.79
CA GLU A 170 2.72 -15.06 -19.88
C GLU A 170 2.88 -16.56 -20.13
N TYR A 171 3.11 -16.95 -21.39
CA TYR A 171 3.22 -18.35 -21.81
C TYR A 171 4.63 -18.82 -22.19
N GLN A 172 5.61 -17.91 -22.20
CA GLN A 172 6.92 -18.20 -22.79
C GLN A 172 8.10 -17.98 -21.82
N ASP A 173 8.03 -16.97 -20.94
CA ASP A 173 9.13 -16.59 -20.04
C ASP A 173 8.64 -16.16 -18.65
N ALA A 174 8.73 -17.08 -17.69
CA ALA A 174 8.36 -16.82 -16.31
C ALA A 174 9.23 -15.75 -15.62
N ALA A 175 10.44 -15.47 -16.07
CA ALA A 175 11.31 -14.44 -15.51
C ALA A 175 10.89 -13.07 -16.02
N ALA A 176 10.67 -12.93 -17.32
CA ALA A 176 10.14 -11.72 -17.96
C ALA A 176 8.76 -11.36 -17.37
N TRP A 177 7.87 -12.34 -17.23
CA TRP A 177 6.55 -12.13 -16.63
C TRP A 177 6.65 -11.63 -15.18
N ARG A 178 7.51 -12.22 -14.33
CA ARG A 178 7.72 -11.76 -12.95
C ARG A 178 8.27 -10.35 -12.91
N ARG A 179 9.22 -10.01 -13.79
CA ARG A 179 9.79 -8.68 -13.90
C ARG A 179 8.73 -7.65 -14.29
N ALA A 180 7.96 -7.89 -15.35
CA ALA A 180 6.87 -7.01 -15.78
C ALA A 180 5.84 -6.79 -14.67
N ASN A 181 5.46 -7.82 -13.92
CA ASN A 181 4.57 -7.68 -12.77
C ASN A 181 5.16 -6.85 -11.63
N ALA A 182 6.45 -6.96 -11.35
CA ALA A 182 7.14 -6.16 -10.34
C ALA A 182 7.16 -4.67 -10.74
N GLU A 183 7.50 -4.37 -11.99
CA GLU A 183 7.48 -3.00 -12.54
C GLU A 183 6.05 -2.43 -12.61
N LEU A 184 5.05 -3.22 -13.00
CA LEU A 184 3.63 -2.82 -12.94
C LEU A 184 3.18 -2.51 -11.50
N THR A 185 3.68 -3.27 -10.53
CA THR A 185 3.42 -2.98 -9.12
C THR A 185 4.02 -1.63 -8.72
N LEU A 186 5.26 -1.34 -9.14
CA LEU A 186 5.91 -0.06 -8.90
C LEU A 186 5.14 1.09 -9.57
N CYS A 187 4.70 0.95 -10.84
CA CYS A 187 3.87 1.95 -11.53
C CYS A 187 2.57 2.25 -10.76
N ARG A 188 1.90 1.22 -10.22
CA ARG A 188 0.69 1.42 -9.41
C ARG A 188 0.99 2.19 -8.12
N ARG A 189 2.14 1.95 -7.48
CA ARG A 189 2.56 2.67 -6.27
C ARG A 189 2.92 4.12 -6.57
N LEU A 190 3.56 4.40 -7.70
CA LEU A 190 3.83 5.76 -8.19
C LEU A 190 2.52 6.51 -8.47
N SER A 191 1.57 5.91 -9.18
CA SER A 191 0.25 6.51 -9.43
C SER A 191 -0.46 6.86 -8.13
N LEU A 192 -0.49 5.94 -7.16
CA LEU A 192 -1.12 6.18 -5.87
C LEU A 192 -0.42 7.29 -5.07
N ALA A 193 0.92 7.36 -5.09
CA ALA A 193 1.67 8.41 -4.43
C ALA A 193 1.35 9.78 -5.05
N ALA A 194 1.25 9.86 -6.38
CA ALA A 194 0.87 11.06 -7.09
C ALA A 194 -0.56 11.51 -6.73
N GLU A 195 -1.54 10.59 -6.76
CA GLU A 195 -2.92 10.88 -6.36
C GLU A 195 -3.03 11.45 -4.94
N LEU A 196 -2.29 10.86 -3.98
CA LEU A 196 -2.33 11.28 -2.57
C LEU A 196 -1.54 12.57 -2.30
N SER A 197 -0.76 13.05 -3.25
CA SER A 197 0.07 14.26 -3.12
C SER A 197 -0.55 15.48 -3.78
N HIS A 198 -1.59 15.30 -4.61
CA HIS A 198 -2.40 16.40 -5.10
C HIS A 198 -3.44 16.77 -4.04
N PRO A 199 -3.55 18.05 -3.63
CA PRO A 199 -4.66 18.46 -2.78
C PRO A 199 -5.95 18.17 -3.54
N THR A 200 -6.80 17.32 -2.96
CA THR A 200 -8.20 17.23 -3.41
C THR A 200 -8.79 18.61 -3.24
N VAL A 201 -9.00 19.32 -4.35
CA VAL A 201 -9.83 20.54 -4.34
C VAL A 201 -11.22 20.08 -3.90
N PRO A 202 -11.78 20.66 -2.83
CA PRO A 202 -13.09 20.27 -2.30
C PRO A 202 -14.22 20.55 -3.29
#